data_c9d8d363fb2fdda00f05968fbd027f3e
#
_entry.id   c9d8d363fb2fdda00f05968fbd027f3e
#
_cell.length_a   1.000
_cell.length_b   1.000
_cell.length_c   1.000
_cell.angle_alpha   90.00
_cell.angle_beta   90.00
_cell.angle_gamma   90.00
#
_symmetry.space_group_name_H-M   'P 1'
#
loop_
_entity.id
_entity.type
_entity.pdbx_description
1 polymer ?
#
loop_
_entity_poly.entity_id
_entity_poly.type
_entity_poly.pdbx_seq_one_letter_code
_entity_poly.pdbx_strand_id
1 'polypeptide(L)'
;MNHKKNHGITFAMMQPLINSDWTGFGNSSEPQAKVSQRIYETANLTFAHETMLFNMACVNLFPDSQYVTISIDTEKRRLIIEPTVYHDQNSLKFANFRKGKNVPRTCTTRIFCQMLFDFMQWNPSEKYRIPTIYQEFDDKKVMVFNLDEAEQVLSKSA
;
A
#
# COMPACT_ATOMS: atom_id res chain seq x y z
N MET A 1 16.53 3.47 18.51
CA MET A 1 16.65 3.40 17.96
C MET A 1 16.68 2.71 16.82
N ASN A 2 16.27 2.03 16.39
CA ASN A 2 16.28 1.28 15.45
C ASN A 2 15.37 1.54 14.46
N HIS A 3 14.69 2.50 14.54
CA HIS A 3 13.74 2.74 13.65
C HIS A 3 14.34 2.93 12.33
N LYS A 4 15.48 3.23 12.15
CA LYS A 4 15.97 3.39 10.94
C LYS A 4 15.88 2.23 10.11
N LYS A 5 15.63 1.12 10.58
CA LYS A 5 15.53 0.02 9.82
C LYS A 5 14.30 -0.08 9.14
N ASN A 6 13.32 0.72 9.36
CA ASN A 6 12.02 0.57 8.78
C ASN A 6 11.97 0.93 7.31
N HIS A 7 12.92 1.57 6.74
CA HIS A 7 12.89 1.81 5.32
C HIS A 7 11.58 2.36 4.81
N GLY A 8 11.08 3.36 5.43
CA GLY A 8 9.88 4.02 4.97
C GLY A 8 8.61 3.51 5.57
N ILE A 9 8.68 2.65 6.54
CA ILE A 9 7.47 2.13 7.14
C ILE A 9 7.28 2.70 8.51
N THR A 10 6.10 3.23 8.77
CA THR A 10 5.77 3.85 10.04
C THR A 10 4.55 3.22 10.63
N PHE A 11 4.60 2.89 11.92
CA PHE A 11 3.46 2.25 12.56
C PHE A 11 2.68 3.25 13.34
N ALA A 12 1.40 3.15 13.24
CA ALA A 12 0.48 3.88 14.10
C ALA A 12 0.55 5.37 14.06
N MET A 13 1.21 5.95 13.15
CA MET A 13 1.27 7.38 13.15
C MET A 13 0.11 8.00 12.46
N MET A 14 -0.66 7.24 11.75
CA MET A 14 -1.76 7.80 11.00
C MET A 14 -3.06 7.76 11.74
N GLN A 15 -3.05 7.24 12.94
CA GLN A 15 -4.30 7.07 13.64
C GLN A 15 -5.17 8.26 13.76
N PRO A 16 -4.72 9.40 14.19
CA PRO A 16 -5.63 10.52 14.34
C PRO A 16 -6.21 10.94 13.00
N LEU A 17 -5.40 10.95 11.99
CA LEU A 17 -5.87 11.35 10.70
C LEU A 17 -6.83 10.32 10.14
N ILE A 18 -6.50 9.08 10.26
CA ILE A 18 -7.35 8.05 9.74
C ILE A 18 -8.69 8.04 10.42
N ASN A 19 -8.70 8.17 11.70
CA ASN A 19 -9.96 8.12 12.43
C ASN A 19 -10.90 9.21 12.02
N SER A 20 -10.42 10.40 11.83
CA SER A 20 -11.37 11.42 11.53
C SER A 20 -11.69 11.47 10.07
N ASP A 21 -10.73 11.26 9.21
CA ASP A 21 -11.00 11.39 7.82
C ASP A 21 -11.66 10.20 7.18
N TRP A 22 -11.26 9.02 7.55
CA TRP A 22 -11.83 7.86 6.90
C TRP A 22 -13.27 7.64 7.23
N THR A 23 -13.67 7.99 8.41
CA THR A 23 -15.04 7.79 8.80
C THR A 23 -15.94 8.64 7.94
N GLY A 24 -15.61 9.88 7.77
CA GLY A 24 -16.45 10.71 6.97
C GLY A 24 -16.37 10.38 5.52
N PHE A 25 -15.18 10.05 5.08
CA PHE A 25 -15.00 9.73 3.73
C PHE A 25 -15.76 8.51 3.33
N GLY A 26 -15.73 7.51 4.10
CA GLY A 26 -16.41 6.29 3.79
C GLY A 26 -17.88 6.45 3.65
N ASN A 27 -18.46 7.38 4.33
CA ASN A 27 -19.86 7.54 4.24
C ASN A 27 -20.29 8.42 3.12
N SER A 28 -19.51 9.39 2.78
CA SER A 28 -20.04 10.32 1.84
C SER A 28 -19.58 10.10 0.46
N SER A 29 -18.82 9.15 0.20
CA SER A 29 -18.27 9.08 -1.09
C SER A 29 -18.90 8.09 -2.01
N GLU A 30 -20.12 7.73 -1.79
CA GLU A 30 -20.71 6.79 -2.64
C GLU A 30 -20.63 7.07 -4.08
N PRO A 31 -21.03 8.20 -4.57
CA PRO A 31 -21.01 8.43 -5.99
C PRO A 31 -19.61 8.43 -6.55
N GLN A 32 -18.68 8.93 -5.77
CA GLN A 32 -17.35 8.94 -6.23
C GLN A 32 -16.76 7.59 -6.21
N ALA A 33 -17.15 6.80 -5.30
CA ALA A 33 -16.63 5.48 -5.17
C ALA A 33 -16.91 4.67 -6.40
N LYS A 34 -18.03 4.88 -7.05
CA LYS A 34 -18.30 4.14 -8.20
C LYS A 34 -17.36 4.45 -9.31
N VAL A 35 -17.06 5.68 -9.57
CA VAL A 35 -16.19 6.05 -10.63
C VAL A 35 -14.80 5.52 -10.37
N SER A 36 -14.35 5.64 -9.17
CA SER A 36 -13.00 5.23 -8.86
C SER A 36 -12.85 3.75 -8.82
N GLN A 37 -13.93 3.05 -8.55
CA GLN A 37 -13.86 1.63 -8.42
C GLN A 37 -13.28 0.94 -9.62
N ARG A 38 -13.51 1.43 -10.80
CA ARG A 38 -12.96 0.79 -11.93
C ARG A 38 -11.47 0.81 -11.89
N ILE A 39 -10.86 1.85 -11.37
CA ILE A 39 -9.43 1.92 -11.25
C ILE A 39 -8.95 1.03 -10.17
N TYR A 40 -9.62 1.00 -9.05
CA TYR A 40 -9.17 0.21 -7.93
C TYR A 40 -9.22 -1.24 -8.26
N GLU A 41 -10.17 -1.66 -9.05
CA GLU A 41 -10.33 -3.08 -9.31
C GLU A 41 -9.12 -3.67 -9.98
N THR A 42 -8.31 -2.84 -10.65
CA THR A 42 -7.13 -3.37 -11.25
C THR A 42 -5.89 -3.07 -10.43
N ALA A 43 -5.97 -2.19 -9.47
CA ALA A 43 -4.80 -1.83 -8.68
C ALA A 43 -4.70 -2.74 -7.46
N ASN A 44 -3.57 -3.34 -7.25
CA ASN A 44 -3.39 -4.21 -6.11
C ASN A 44 -1.93 -4.29 -5.68
N LEU A 45 -1.73 -4.78 -4.49
CA LEU A 45 -0.42 -4.93 -3.88
C LEU A 45 -0.25 -6.39 -3.55
N THR A 46 0.86 -6.99 -3.95
CA THR A 46 1.13 -8.38 -3.67
C THR A 46 2.26 -8.49 -2.67
N PHE A 47 2.05 -9.29 -1.63
CA PHE A 47 3.04 -9.53 -0.62
C PHE A 47 3.58 -10.94 -0.71
N ALA A 48 4.89 -11.07 -0.64
CA ALA A 48 5.51 -12.34 -0.35
C ALA A 48 6.19 -12.17 0.99
N HIS A 49 6.79 -13.19 1.51
CA HIS A 49 7.32 -13.13 2.87
C HIS A 49 8.41 -12.08 3.05
N GLU A 50 9.09 -11.67 2.02
CA GLU A 50 10.14 -10.69 2.15
C GLU A 50 10.02 -9.53 1.19
N THR A 51 9.02 -9.53 0.33
CA THR A 51 8.92 -8.51 -0.69
C THR A 51 7.49 -8.05 -0.87
N MET A 52 7.32 -6.89 -1.46
CA MET A 52 6.00 -6.43 -1.83
C MET A 52 6.11 -5.78 -3.19
N LEU A 53 5.04 -5.82 -3.94
CA LEU A 53 5.04 -5.31 -5.29
C LEU A 53 3.71 -4.62 -5.57
N PHE A 54 3.77 -3.35 -5.92
CA PHE A 54 2.60 -2.61 -6.34
C PHE A 54 2.51 -2.80 -7.84
N ASN A 55 1.35 -3.14 -8.36
CA ASN A 55 1.25 -3.39 -9.78
C ASN A 55 1.21 -2.07 -10.56
N MET A 56 1.17 -2.18 -11.88
CA MET A 56 1.22 -1.00 -12.73
C MET A 56 0.06 -0.07 -12.47
N ALA A 57 -1.11 -0.61 -12.18
CA ALA A 57 -2.27 0.22 -11.89
C ALA A 57 -2.04 1.05 -10.64
N CYS A 58 -1.36 0.50 -9.63
CA CYS A 58 -1.02 1.27 -8.44
C CYS A 58 -0.04 2.38 -8.79
N VAL A 59 0.97 2.05 -9.58
CA VAL A 59 1.98 3.03 -9.94
C VAL A 59 1.33 4.18 -10.71
N ASN A 60 0.35 3.88 -11.53
CA ASN A 60 -0.34 4.90 -12.30
C ASN A 60 -1.20 5.82 -11.44
N LEU A 61 -1.52 5.42 -10.24
CA LEU A 61 -2.28 6.31 -9.37
C LEU A 61 -1.40 7.43 -8.82
N PHE A 62 -0.10 7.23 -8.78
CA PHE A 62 0.82 8.23 -8.31
C PHE A 62 1.87 8.50 -9.40
N PRO A 63 1.46 9.02 -10.54
CA PRO A 63 2.36 9.07 -11.68
C PRO A 63 3.58 9.98 -11.50
N ASP A 64 3.50 10.91 -10.57
CA ASP A 64 4.60 11.82 -10.36
C ASP A 64 5.53 11.41 -9.25
N SER A 65 5.35 10.24 -8.70
CA SER A 65 6.15 9.80 -7.57
C SER A 65 6.79 8.46 -7.84
N GLN A 66 7.99 8.27 -7.37
CA GLN A 66 8.64 6.97 -7.39
C GLN A 66 8.78 6.44 -5.99
N TYR A 67 8.38 7.24 -5.00
CA TYR A 67 8.53 6.86 -3.60
C TYR A 67 7.21 7.00 -2.88
N VAL A 68 7.01 6.17 -1.89
CA VAL A 68 5.79 6.22 -1.05
C VAL A 68 6.19 6.07 0.39
N THR A 69 5.32 6.51 1.28
CA THR A 69 5.48 6.20 2.69
C THR A 69 4.35 5.25 3.06
N ILE A 70 4.61 4.35 3.98
CA ILE A 70 3.65 3.34 4.38
C ILE A 70 3.39 3.45 5.86
N SER A 71 2.14 3.45 6.22
CA SER A 71 1.74 3.42 7.62
C SER A 71 0.76 2.28 7.81
N ILE A 72 0.74 1.71 8.98
CA ILE A 72 -0.17 0.63 9.26
C ILE A 72 -1.06 1.01 10.43
N ASP A 73 -2.35 0.80 10.27
CA ASP A 73 -3.30 1.00 11.32
C ASP A 73 -3.62 -0.39 11.85
N THR A 74 -3.04 -0.76 12.96
CA THR A 74 -3.16 -2.12 13.45
C THR A 74 -4.55 -2.40 13.98
N GLU A 75 -5.27 -1.39 14.42
CA GLU A 75 -6.60 -1.63 14.92
C GLU A 75 -7.56 -1.96 13.80
N LYS A 76 -7.49 -1.26 12.72
CA LYS A 76 -8.38 -1.51 11.62
C LYS A 76 -7.76 -2.41 10.58
N ARG A 77 -6.54 -2.83 10.80
CA ARG A 77 -5.84 -3.75 9.91
C ARG A 77 -5.78 -3.21 8.50
N ARG A 78 -5.26 -2.03 8.37
CA ARG A 78 -5.17 -1.39 7.06
C ARG A 78 -3.80 -0.80 6.84
N LEU A 79 -3.37 -0.77 5.60
CA LEU A 79 -2.15 -0.07 5.23
C LEU A 79 -2.56 1.21 4.51
N ILE A 80 -1.86 2.29 4.80
CA ILE A 80 -2.10 3.57 4.16
C ILE A 80 -0.83 3.94 3.43
N ILE A 81 -0.92 4.18 2.15
CA ILE A 81 0.23 4.46 1.31
C ILE A 81 0.07 5.86 0.74
N GLU A 82 1.05 6.72 0.98
CA GLU A 82 1.00 8.08 0.48
C GLU A 82 2.17 8.33 -0.44
N PRO A 83 1.99 9.07 -1.51
CA PRO A 83 3.12 9.35 -2.40
C PRO A 83 4.02 10.41 -1.79
N THR A 84 5.29 10.35 -2.11
CA THR A 84 6.21 11.38 -1.69
C THR A 84 7.24 11.54 -2.78
N VAL A 85 7.81 12.73 -2.88
CA VAL A 85 8.86 12.95 -3.85
C VAL A 85 10.20 12.89 -3.18
N TYR A 86 10.22 12.74 -1.85
CA TYR A 86 11.49 12.76 -1.14
C TYR A 86 12.00 11.35 -0.91
N HIS A 87 13.29 11.20 -1.13
CA HIS A 87 13.91 9.91 -0.87
C HIS A 87 14.60 10.08 0.47
N ASP A 88 14.04 9.58 1.52
CA ASP A 88 14.66 9.65 2.83
C ASP A 88 14.41 8.32 3.52
N GLN A 89 14.79 8.23 4.79
CA GLN A 89 14.72 6.95 5.45
C GLN A 89 13.29 6.52 5.75
N ASN A 90 12.33 7.41 5.55
CA ASN A 90 10.95 7.03 5.76
C ASN A 90 10.22 6.76 4.47
N SER A 91 10.90 6.74 3.36
CA SER A 91 10.23 6.49 2.09
C SER A 91 10.71 5.18 1.50
N LEU A 92 9.89 4.62 0.63
CA LEU A 92 10.18 3.36 -0.02
C LEU A 92 10.04 3.57 -1.51
N LYS A 93 11.01 3.12 -2.28
CA LYS A 93 10.93 3.28 -3.71
C LYS A 93 10.07 2.16 -4.28
N PHE A 94 8.94 2.50 -4.84
CA PHE A 94 8.00 1.50 -5.35
C PHE A 94 7.95 1.47 -6.88
N ALA A 95 8.64 2.37 -7.53
CA ALA A 95 8.62 2.43 -8.99
C ALA A 95 9.97 2.89 -9.52
N ASN A 96 10.30 2.43 -10.70
CA ASN A 96 11.49 2.88 -11.41
C ASN A 96 11.03 3.68 -12.61
N PHE A 97 11.85 4.64 -13.01
CA PHE A 97 11.51 5.42 -14.18
C PHE A 97 12.22 4.79 -15.37
N ARG A 98 11.45 4.32 -16.34
CA ARG A 98 12.03 3.71 -17.51
C ARG A 98 11.30 4.13 -18.73
N LYS A 99 12.04 4.53 -19.75
CA LYS A 99 11.44 4.89 -21.03
C LYS A 99 10.31 5.88 -20.87
N GLY A 100 10.53 6.90 -20.08
CA GLY A 100 9.58 8.00 -19.96
C GLY A 100 8.42 7.77 -19.04
N LYS A 101 8.39 6.68 -18.31
CA LYS A 101 7.29 6.47 -17.38
C LYS A 101 7.73 5.65 -16.20
N ASN A 102 6.95 5.65 -15.16
CA ASN A 102 7.23 4.86 -13.98
C ASN A 102 6.69 3.45 -14.17
N VAL A 103 7.46 2.47 -13.77
CA VAL A 103 7.04 1.07 -13.83
C VAL A 103 7.25 0.44 -12.47
N PRO A 104 6.55 -0.63 -12.16
CA PRO A 104 6.66 -1.26 -10.84
C PRO A 104 8.06 -1.74 -10.51
N ARG A 105 8.40 -1.67 -9.26
CA ARG A 105 9.67 -2.14 -8.74
C ARG A 105 9.39 -3.01 -7.54
N THR A 106 9.97 -4.19 -7.50
CA THR A 106 9.80 -5.06 -6.34
C THR A 106 10.51 -4.42 -5.16
N CYS A 107 9.82 -4.32 -4.06
CA CYS A 107 10.37 -3.73 -2.85
C CYS A 107 10.77 -4.83 -1.90
N THR A 108 12.02 -4.86 -1.52
CA THR A 108 12.48 -5.85 -0.57
C THR A 108 12.42 -5.23 0.79
N THR A 109 11.46 -5.62 1.59
CA THR A 109 11.26 -5.06 2.92
C THR A 109 11.09 -6.22 3.87
N ARG A 110 12.13 -6.99 4.05
CA ARG A 110 12.05 -8.22 4.80
C ARG A 110 11.43 -8.07 6.19
N ILE A 111 11.92 -7.12 6.95
CA ILE A 111 11.44 -7.01 8.31
C ILE A 111 9.97 -6.65 8.36
N PHE A 112 9.56 -5.69 7.55
CA PHE A 112 8.16 -5.30 7.55
C PHE A 112 7.27 -6.45 7.07
N CYS A 113 7.67 -7.11 6.00
CA CYS A 113 6.84 -8.18 5.46
C CYS A 113 6.72 -9.33 6.46
N GLN A 114 7.80 -9.67 7.13
CA GLN A 114 7.73 -10.75 8.11
C GLN A 114 6.83 -10.36 9.28
N MET A 115 6.91 -9.13 9.72
CA MET A 115 6.05 -8.69 10.79
C MET A 115 4.60 -8.69 10.35
N LEU A 116 4.32 -8.31 9.10
CA LEU A 116 2.98 -8.30 8.62
C LEU A 116 2.42 -9.70 8.49
N PHE A 117 3.21 -10.63 8.01
CA PHE A 117 2.78 -12.02 7.89
C PHE A 117 2.47 -12.58 9.28
N ASP A 118 3.29 -12.25 10.27
CA ASP A 118 2.99 -12.69 11.62
C ASP A 118 1.74 -12.02 12.16
N PHE A 119 1.58 -10.75 11.92
CA PHE A 119 0.43 -10.03 12.42
C PHE A 119 -0.85 -10.60 11.83
N MET A 120 -0.83 -10.94 10.56
CA MET A 120 -2.01 -11.44 9.89
C MET A 120 -2.13 -12.96 9.92
N GLN A 121 -1.13 -13.63 10.46
CA GLN A 121 -1.11 -15.09 10.52
C GLN A 121 -1.16 -15.65 9.11
N TRP A 122 -0.48 -15.04 8.21
CA TRP A 122 -0.40 -15.50 6.84
C TRP A 122 0.68 -16.58 6.72
N ASN A 123 0.48 -17.48 5.78
CA ASN A 123 1.42 -18.56 5.54
C ASN A 123 2.65 -18.01 4.82
N PRO A 124 3.84 -18.12 5.40
CA PRO A 124 5.03 -17.54 4.78
C PRO A 124 5.41 -18.17 3.44
N SER A 125 4.83 -19.31 3.11
CA SER A 125 5.13 -19.93 1.83
C SER A 125 4.21 -19.46 0.73
N GLU A 126 3.25 -18.62 1.05
CA GLU A 126 2.27 -18.19 0.07
C GLU A 126 2.38 -16.71 -0.20
N LYS A 127 1.75 -16.27 -1.28
CA LYS A 127 1.70 -14.86 -1.59
C LYS A 127 0.27 -14.39 -1.41
N TYR A 128 0.12 -13.14 -1.07
CA TYR A 128 -1.20 -12.56 -0.82
C TYR A 128 -1.34 -11.28 -1.60
N ARG A 129 -2.50 -11.07 -2.21
CA ARG A 129 -2.75 -9.89 -3.02
C ARG A 129 -3.94 -9.16 -2.45
N ILE A 130 -3.84 -7.85 -2.36
CA ILE A 130 -4.87 -7.03 -1.78
C ILE A 130 -5.24 -5.94 -2.75
N PRO A 131 -6.53 -5.79 -3.06
CA PRO A 131 -6.94 -4.68 -3.92
C PRO A 131 -6.89 -3.40 -3.13
N THR A 132 -6.68 -2.28 -3.79
CA THR A 132 -6.57 -1.03 -3.10
C THR A 132 -7.82 -0.20 -3.27
N ILE A 133 -8.02 0.72 -2.34
CA ILE A 133 -9.02 1.72 -2.44
C ILE A 133 -8.25 3.01 -2.56
N TYR A 134 -8.46 3.76 -3.65
CA TYR A 134 -7.77 5.00 -3.87
C TYR A 134 -8.68 6.13 -3.39
N GLN A 135 -8.16 7.02 -2.60
CA GLN A 135 -8.94 8.13 -2.09
C GLN A 135 -8.15 9.42 -2.18
N GLU A 136 -8.89 10.53 -2.34
CA GLU A 136 -8.25 11.79 -2.48
C GLU A 136 -9.00 12.78 -1.62
N PHE A 137 -8.36 13.48 -0.74
CA PHE A 137 -9.02 14.48 0.07
C PHE A 137 -8.01 15.56 0.40
N ASP A 138 -8.43 16.81 0.41
CA ASP A 138 -7.60 17.94 0.69
C ASP A 138 -6.34 17.87 -0.15
N ASP A 139 -6.47 17.56 -1.40
CA ASP A 139 -5.37 17.48 -2.33
C ASP A 139 -4.37 16.39 -1.98
N LYS A 140 -4.73 15.52 -1.08
CA LYS A 140 -3.87 14.41 -0.79
C LYS A 140 -4.39 13.16 -1.46
N LYS A 141 -3.48 12.35 -1.99
CA LYS A 141 -3.85 11.10 -2.60
C LYS A 141 -3.32 9.98 -1.76
N VAL A 142 -4.11 9.00 -1.47
CA VAL A 142 -3.66 7.86 -0.68
C VAL A 142 -4.24 6.58 -1.25
N MET A 143 -3.51 5.49 -1.07
CA MET A 143 -4.03 4.18 -1.36
C MET A 143 -4.21 3.48 -0.02
N VAL A 144 -5.35 2.84 0.17
CA VAL A 144 -5.65 2.12 1.40
C VAL A 144 -5.80 0.66 1.05
N PHE A 145 -5.17 -0.20 1.81
CA PHE A 145 -5.27 -1.63 1.58
C PHE A 145 -5.83 -2.27 2.84
N ASN A 146 -7.01 -2.84 2.72
CA ASN A 146 -7.65 -3.50 3.86
C ASN A 146 -7.05 -4.89 3.94
N LEU A 147 -6.25 -5.16 4.94
CA LEU A 147 -5.53 -6.41 5.02
C LEU A 147 -6.45 -7.62 5.15
N ASP A 148 -7.65 -7.41 5.64
CA ASP A 148 -8.57 -8.53 5.77
C ASP A 148 -9.14 -8.94 4.42
N GLU A 149 -8.92 -8.17 3.39
CA GLU A 149 -9.39 -8.56 2.07
C GLU A 149 -8.30 -9.19 1.23
N ALA A 150 -7.22 -9.58 1.83
CA ALA A 150 -6.14 -10.22 1.11
C ALA A 150 -6.59 -11.57 0.58
N GLU A 151 -6.17 -11.88 -0.64
CA GLU A 151 -6.48 -13.16 -1.22
C GLU A 151 -5.20 -13.88 -1.47
N GLN A 152 -5.17 -15.15 -1.18
CA GLN A 152 -3.99 -15.94 -1.42
C GLN A 152 -3.83 -16.15 -2.92
N VAL A 153 -2.67 -15.90 -3.44
CA VAL A 153 -2.43 -16.05 -4.85
C VAL A 153 -2.00 -17.48 -5.09
N LEU A 154 -2.78 -18.21 -5.87
CA LEU A 154 -2.46 -19.59 -6.12
C LEU A 154 -1.32 -19.68 -7.09
N SER A 155 -0.34 -20.46 -6.75
CA SER A 155 0.77 -20.55 -7.62
C SER A 155 0.42 -21.52 -8.70
N LYS A 156 0.82 -21.35 -9.90
CA LYS A 156 0.52 -22.18 -10.87
C LYS A 156 1.43 -23.19 -10.82
N SER A 157 1.37 -24.14 -10.47
CA SER A 157 2.26 -25.07 -10.26
C SER A 157 2.56 -25.59 -11.31
N ALA A 158 3.14 -25.58 -11.75
CA ALA A 158 3.56 -26.12 -12.73
C ALA A 158 3.52 -27.16 -12.93
#